data_f2f076f0ac3850bd21394d0f802e9bda
#
_entry.id   f2f076f0ac3850bd21394d0f802e9bda
#
_cell.length_a   1.000
_cell.length_b   1.000
_cell.length_c   1.000
_cell.angle_alpha   90.00
_cell.angle_beta   90.00
_cell.angle_gamma   90.00
#
_symmetry.space_group_name_H-M   'P 1'
#
loop_
_entity.id
_entity.type
_entity.pdbx_description
1 polymer ?
#
loop_
_entity_poly.entity_id
_entity_poly.type
_entity_poly.pdbx_seq_one_letter_code
_entity_poly.pdbx_strand_id
1 'polypeptide(L)'
;KNVTDSCKEAWDKAISECFFPDTKFKDLLQIVEGDKEEAEWMADDSRINLLSATGSTAMGKALAPRVSARMGKGLYELGGNNGMIVSRYANIDLAVRGIVFGAVGTAGQRCTTLRRLIVHTSVYDVLLEKLKSAYSSLPVGDNFKEETLVGPLINQESADRMLSVLEQAKAKGYTVHGGEVVEGCTVRPAIVEATEQCDLVKTETFAPILYTMKYQDLDEAIDIHNAVPQGLSSCIFTDNVQEAETFTSAVGSDCGIVNINIGPSGAEIGGAFGGEKDTGGGRESGSDAWKQYMRRSTVTINYGKSLPLAQGIKFGD
;
A
#
# COMPACT_ATOMS: atom_id res chain seq x y z
N LYS A 1 25.57 -11.36 -5.79
CA LYS A 1 24.66 -11.70 -6.88
C LYS A 1 23.38 -10.90 -6.67
N ASN A 2 22.93 -10.18 -7.66
CA ASN A 2 21.70 -9.39 -7.60
C ASN A 2 20.49 -10.32 -7.40
N VAL A 3 19.49 -9.91 -6.64
CA VAL A 3 18.24 -10.67 -6.42
C VAL A 3 17.56 -10.96 -7.76
N THR A 4 17.57 -9.99 -8.66
CA THR A 4 17.02 -10.09 -10.04
C THR A 4 17.65 -11.24 -10.82
N ASP A 5 18.98 -11.39 -10.79
CA ASP A 5 19.68 -12.50 -11.45
C ASP A 5 19.27 -13.84 -10.87
N SER A 6 19.12 -13.92 -9.55
CA SER A 6 18.71 -15.15 -8.87
C SER A 6 17.26 -15.55 -9.22
N CYS A 7 16.36 -14.56 -9.35
CA CYS A 7 14.99 -14.81 -9.80
C CYS A 7 14.96 -15.29 -11.26
N LYS A 8 15.78 -14.69 -12.14
CA LYS A 8 15.88 -15.13 -13.55
C LYS A 8 16.39 -16.56 -13.68
N GLU A 9 17.42 -16.93 -12.94
CA GLU A 9 17.94 -18.29 -12.94
C GLU A 9 16.91 -19.31 -12.43
N ALA A 10 16.18 -18.99 -11.37
CA ALA A 10 15.10 -19.83 -10.87
C ALA A 10 13.98 -20.00 -11.91
N TRP A 11 13.63 -18.94 -12.62
CA TRP A 11 12.67 -18.97 -13.73
C TRP A 11 13.15 -19.84 -14.89
N ASP A 12 14.36 -19.60 -15.38
CA ASP A 12 14.95 -20.35 -16.49
C ASP A 12 15.02 -21.85 -16.15
N LYS A 13 15.36 -22.18 -14.90
CA LYS A 13 15.35 -23.54 -14.40
C LYS A 13 13.93 -24.14 -14.39
N ALA A 14 12.96 -23.43 -13.85
CA ALA A 14 11.58 -23.88 -13.78
C ALA A 14 10.98 -24.14 -15.18
N ILE A 15 11.24 -23.25 -16.14
CA ILE A 15 10.82 -23.43 -17.54
C ILE A 15 11.46 -24.67 -18.17
N SER A 16 12.77 -24.88 -17.96
CA SER A 16 13.48 -26.01 -18.53
C SER A 16 13.05 -27.36 -17.94
N GLU A 17 12.68 -27.40 -16.67
CA GLU A 17 12.32 -28.64 -15.95
C GLU A 17 10.82 -28.99 -16.04
N CYS A 18 9.93 -27.98 -16.10
CA CYS A 18 8.49 -28.20 -15.88
C CYS A 18 7.65 -28.10 -17.15
N PHE A 19 8.07 -27.38 -18.18
CA PHE A 19 7.13 -27.01 -19.23
C PHE A 19 7.42 -27.47 -20.64
N PHE A 20 8.56 -27.77 -21.05
CA PHE A 20 8.93 -28.26 -22.38
C PHE A 20 10.38 -27.83 -22.73
N PRO A 21 11.17 -28.71 -23.33
CA PRO A 21 12.51 -28.38 -23.81
C PRO A 21 12.48 -27.45 -25.03
N ASP A 22 11.31 -26.98 -25.46
CA ASP A 22 11.18 -26.14 -26.66
C ASP A 22 11.50 -24.67 -26.31
N THR A 23 12.42 -24.11 -27.07
CA THR A 23 13.04 -22.77 -26.88
C THR A 23 12.06 -21.60 -26.91
N LYS A 24 10.80 -21.82 -27.28
CA LYS A 24 9.78 -20.77 -27.41
C LYS A 24 9.39 -20.07 -26.12
N PHE A 25 9.65 -20.67 -24.96
CA PHE A 25 9.27 -20.10 -23.68
C PHE A 25 10.39 -19.31 -22.99
N LYS A 26 11.59 -19.28 -23.53
CA LYS A 26 12.72 -18.52 -22.95
C LYS A 26 12.47 -17.01 -22.92
N ASP A 27 11.64 -16.53 -23.83
CA ASP A 27 11.34 -15.10 -23.97
C ASP A 27 10.08 -14.66 -23.20
N LEU A 28 9.45 -15.56 -22.41
CA LEU A 28 8.26 -15.22 -21.61
C LEU A 28 8.57 -14.25 -20.48
N LEU A 29 9.76 -14.32 -19.90
CA LEU A 29 10.25 -13.40 -18.90
C LEU A 29 11.51 -12.71 -19.40
N GLN A 30 11.41 -11.40 -19.59
CA GLN A 30 12.56 -10.55 -19.91
C GLN A 30 12.78 -9.57 -18.75
N ILE A 31 14.03 -9.36 -18.39
CA ILE A 31 14.43 -8.42 -17.35
C ILE A 31 15.19 -7.28 -18.03
N VAL A 32 14.72 -6.07 -17.77
CA VAL A 32 15.39 -4.83 -18.17
C VAL A 32 15.76 -4.09 -16.88
N GLU A 33 17.03 -3.92 -16.63
CA GLU A 33 17.52 -3.07 -15.54
C GLU A 33 17.59 -1.63 -16.05
N GLY A 34 17.03 -0.72 -15.28
CA GLY A 34 16.97 0.68 -15.65
C GLY A 34 16.37 1.53 -14.54
N ASP A 35 16.22 2.80 -14.81
CA ASP A 35 15.64 3.77 -13.91
C ASP A 35 14.43 4.51 -14.54
N LYS A 36 14.34 5.80 -14.35
CA LYS A 36 13.23 6.62 -14.84
C LYS A 36 13.09 6.60 -16.36
N GLU A 37 14.20 6.62 -17.10
CA GLU A 37 14.18 6.70 -18.57
C GLU A 37 13.59 5.43 -19.18
N GLU A 38 14.03 4.26 -18.70
CA GLU A 38 13.51 2.96 -19.14
C GLU A 38 12.04 2.78 -18.77
N ALA A 39 11.64 3.23 -17.58
CA ALA A 39 10.24 3.19 -17.15
C ALA A 39 9.34 4.07 -18.04
N GLU A 40 9.80 5.27 -18.41
CA GLU A 40 9.10 6.16 -19.35
C GLU A 40 9.04 5.57 -20.75
N TRP A 41 10.14 4.98 -21.24
CA TRP A 41 10.17 4.27 -22.51
C TRP A 41 9.17 3.10 -22.54
N MET A 42 9.10 2.28 -21.47
CA MET A 42 8.12 1.20 -21.38
C MET A 42 6.67 1.73 -21.38
N ALA A 43 6.45 2.88 -20.76
CA ALA A 43 5.12 3.49 -20.73
C ALA A 43 4.66 3.98 -22.11
N ASP A 44 5.60 4.43 -22.95
CA ASP A 44 5.31 4.94 -24.29
C ASP A 44 5.20 3.82 -25.35
N ASP A 45 5.77 2.63 -25.11
CA ASP A 45 5.83 1.55 -26.10
C ASP A 45 4.46 0.90 -26.31
N SER A 46 3.91 1.04 -27.51
CA SER A 46 2.59 0.51 -27.89
C SER A 46 2.50 -1.03 -27.91
N ARG A 47 3.63 -1.73 -27.90
CA ARG A 47 3.68 -3.20 -27.82
C ARG A 47 3.35 -3.71 -26.41
N ILE A 48 3.49 -2.87 -25.40
CA ILE A 48 3.16 -3.20 -24.00
C ILE A 48 1.67 -2.93 -23.76
N ASN A 49 0.87 -3.98 -23.79
CA ASN A 49 -0.60 -3.87 -23.64
C ASN A 49 -1.04 -3.44 -22.24
N LEU A 50 -0.30 -3.88 -21.20
CA LEU A 50 -0.55 -3.54 -19.79
C LEU A 50 0.76 -3.12 -19.15
N LEU A 51 0.81 -1.92 -18.60
CA LEU A 51 1.86 -1.48 -17.67
C LEU A 51 1.37 -1.70 -16.24
N SER A 52 2.00 -2.63 -15.51
CA SER A 52 1.80 -2.79 -14.07
C SER A 52 2.99 -2.17 -13.35
N ALA A 53 2.75 -1.14 -12.55
CA ALA A 53 3.81 -0.34 -11.95
C ALA A 53 3.59 -0.16 -10.44
N THR A 54 4.60 -0.54 -9.65
CA THR A 54 4.63 -0.35 -8.19
C THR A 54 5.73 0.64 -7.84
N GLY A 55 5.38 1.68 -7.07
CA GLY A 55 6.36 2.69 -6.68
C GLY A 55 5.74 3.93 -6.03
N SER A 56 6.37 5.09 -6.17
CA SER A 56 5.87 6.32 -5.58
C SER A 56 4.68 6.90 -6.34
N THR A 57 3.82 7.64 -5.63
CA THR A 57 2.72 8.42 -6.27
C THR A 57 3.23 9.34 -7.38
N ALA A 58 4.42 9.93 -7.20
CA ALA A 58 5.05 10.78 -8.22
C ALA A 58 5.38 9.99 -9.50
N MET A 59 5.91 8.78 -9.37
CA MET A 59 6.16 7.87 -10.50
C MET A 59 4.85 7.54 -11.23
N GLY A 60 3.81 7.15 -10.49
CA GLY A 60 2.51 6.83 -11.08
C GLY A 60 1.91 8.00 -11.86
N LYS A 61 1.96 9.22 -11.29
CA LYS A 61 1.51 10.45 -11.95
C LYS A 61 2.32 10.80 -13.22
N ALA A 62 3.58 10.37 -13.30
CA ALA A 62 4.39 10.54 -14.50
C ALA A 62 4.07 9.50 -15.59
N LEU A 63 3.83 8.23 -15.21
CA LEU A 63 3.63 7.14 -16.17
C LEU A 63 2.18 7.01 -16.67
N ALA A 64 1.18 7.20 -15.80
CA ALA A 64 -0.22 7.00 -16.14
C ALA A 64 -0.71 7.84 -17.35
N PRO A 65 -0.38 9.13 -17.49
CA PRO A 65 -0.76 9.91 -18.67
C PRO A 65 -0.14 9.37 -19.97
N ARG A 66 1.11 8.87 -19.93
CA ARG A 66 1.80 8.29 -21.10
C ARG A 66 1.09 7.02 -21.59
N VAL A 67 0.77 6.11 -20.66
CA VAL A 67 0.03 4.88 -20.98
C VAL A 67 -1.35 5.20 -21.53
N SER A 68 -2.07 6.17 -20.91
CA SER A 68 -3.39 6.57 -21.35
C SER A 68 -3.38 7.26 -22.74
N ALA A 69 -2.34 8.02 -23.06
CA ALA A 69 -2.20 8.69 -24.36
C ALA A 69 -2.20 7.71 -25.54
N ARG A 70 -1.71 6.48 -25.34
CA ARG A 70 -1.71 5.40 -26.33
C ARG A 70 -2.85 4.39 -26.17
N MET A 71 -3.85 4.68 -25.33
CA MET A 71 -4.95 3.76 -24.96
C MET A 71 -4.48 2.42 -24.39
N GLY A 72 -3.30 2.40 -23.77
CA GLY A 72 -2.78 1.25 -23.02
C GLY A 72 -3.52 1.06 -21.69
N LYS A 73 -3.41 -0.13 -21.12
CA LYS A 73 -3.92 -0.42 -19.79
C LYS A 73 -2.83 -0.13 -18.75
N GLY A 74 -3.22 0.46 -17.63
CA GLY A 74 -2.37 0.65 -16.46
C GLY A 74 -2.93 -0.05 -15.24
N LEU A 75 -2.05 -0.63 -14.42
CA LEU A 75 -2.30 -1.07 -13.08
C LEU A 75 -1.25 -0.42 -12.19
N TYR A 76 -1.69 0.34 -11.20
CA TYR A 76 -0.78 1.17 -10.42
C TYR A 76 -0.95 0.85 -8.93
N GLU A 77 0.15 0.43 -8.31
CA GLU A 77 0.28 0.21 -6.87
C GLU A 77 1.28 1.23 -6.32
N LEU A 78 0.74 2.33 -5.80
CA LEU A 78 1.55 3.49 -5.41
C LEU A 78 1.61 3.65 -3.89
N GLY A 79 2.04 4.82 -3.42
CA GLY A 79 2.15 5.13 -2.01
C GLY A 79 0.82 5.06 -1.25
N GLY A 80 0.93 4.91 0.05
CA GLY A 80 -0.19 4.92 1.00
C GLY A 80 0.11 5.82 2.19
N ASN A 81 -0.93 6.39 2.78
CA ASN A 81 -0.84 7.12 4.04
C ASN A 81 -1.86 6.57 5.04
N ASN A 82 -1.68 5.29 5.36
CA ASN A 82 -2.69 4.45 5.97
C ASN A 82 -3.06 4.89 7.37
N GLY A 83 -4.37 4.94 7.63
CA GLY A 83 -4.95 5.32 8.91
C GLY A 83 -5.48 4.13 9.70
N MET A 84 -5.37 4.23 11.02
CA MET A 84 -6.03 3.34 11.97
C MET A 84 -6.87 4.16 12.92
N ILE A 85 -8.14 3.81 13.06
CA ILE A 85 -9.02 4.36 14.08
C ILE A 85 -9.01 3.43 15.28
N VAL A 86 -8.82 3.99 16.49
CA VAL A 86 -8.97 3.24 17.75
C VAL A 86 -10.16 3.80 18.50
N SER A 87 -11.24 3.02 18.53
CA SER A 87 -12.48 3.37 19.19
C SER A 87 -12.38 3.30 20.72
N ARG A 88 -13.32 3.97 21.39
CA ARG A 88 -13.53 3.79 22.85
C ARG A 88 -13.87 2.36 23.25
N TYR A 89 -14.35 1.57 22.30
CA TYR A 89 -14.71 0.16 22.50
C TYR A 89 -13.59 -0.81 22.08
N ALA A 90 -12.42 -0.30 21.73
CA ALA A 90 -11.31 -1.14 21.28
C ALA A 90 -10.70 -1.96 22.43
N ASN A 91 -10.30 -3.19 22.10
CA ASN A 91 -9.37 -3.93 22.94
C ASN A 91 -7.97 -3.29 22.81
N ILE A 92 -7.56 -2.53 23.82
CA ILE A 92 -6.33 -1.74 23.80
C ILE A 92 -5.08 -2.60 23.66
N ASP A 93 -5.01 -3.77 24.31
CA ASP A 93 -3.82 -4.63 24.22
C ASP A 93 -3.69 -5.27 22.83
N LEU A 94 -4.81 -5.60 22.19
CA LEU A 94 -4.83 -6.04 20.80
C LEU A 94 -4.41 -4.88 19.85
N ALA A 95 -4.95 -3.68 20.08
CA ALA A 95 -4.65 -2.49 19.30
C ALA A 95 -3.15 -2.14 19.35
N VAL A 96 -2.51 -2.16 20.55
CA VAL A 96 -1.07 -1.92 20.68
C VAL A 96 -0.24 -2.85 19.78
N ARG A 97 -0.56 -4.15 19.75
CA ARG A 97 0.13 -5.12 18.91
C ARG A 97 -0.04 -4.81 17.42
N GLY A 98 -1.27 -4.50 17.00
CA GLY A 98 -1.58 -4.14 15.61
C GLY A 98 -0.90 -2.84 15.18
N ILE A 99 -0.85 -1.84 16.07
CA ILE A 99 -0.21 -0.54 15.84
C ILE A 99 1.30 -0.73 15.69
N VAL A 100 1.96 -1.38 16.65
CA VAL A 100 3.42 -1.54 16.63
C VAL A 100 3.83 -2.31 15.39
N PHE A 101 3.23 -3.47 15.11
CA PHE A 101 3.54 -4.24 13.90
C PHE A 101 3.30 -3.43 12.61
N GLY A 102 2.16 -2.74 12.53
CA GLY A 102 1.78 -1.97 11.34
C GLY A 102 2.68 -0.76 11.08
N ALA A 103 3.16 -0.09 12.14
CA ALA A 103 3.94 1.14 12.03
C ALA A 103 5.44 0.92 11.89
N VAL A 104 6.00 -0.10 12.55
CA VAL A 104 7.45 -0.30 12.58
C VAL A 104 7.95 -1.44 11.71
N GLY A 105 7.05 -2.32 11.27
CA GLY A 105 7.40 -3.45 10.39
C GLY A 105 8.16 -2.98 9.16
N THR A 106 9.28 -3.64 8.82
CA THR A 106 10.17 -3.29 7.70
C THR A 106 10.65 -1.81 7.78
N ALA A 107 10.87 -1.30 9.01
CA ALA A 107 11.25 0.09 9.26
C ALA A 107 10.30 1.12 8.60
N GLY A 108 8.98 0.84 8.62
CA GLY A 108 7.99 1.74 8.00
C GLY A 108 8.02 1.81 6.47
N GLN A 109 8.74 0.89 5.80
CA GLN A 109 8.97 0.90 4.35
C GLN A 109 8.05 -0.09 3.63
N ARG A 110 6.74 -0.07 3.95
CA ARG A 110 5.68 -0.74 3.21
C ARG A 110 4.67 0.28 2.72
N CYS A 111 4.10 0.07 1.56
CA CYS A 111 2.96 0.87 1.09
C CYS A 111 1.77 0.82 2.07
N THR A 112 1.61 -0.31 2.81
CA THR A 112 0.58 -0.52 3.83
C THR A 112 1.02 -0.15 5.25
N THR A 113 2.17 0.47 5.47
CA THR A 113 2.61 0.92 6.81
C THR A 113 1.58 1.83 7.45
N LEU A 114 1.27 1.59 8.72
CA LEU A 114 0.46 2.49 9.53
C LEU A 114 1.21 3.80 9.77
N ARG A 115 0.65 4.91 9.32
CA ARG A 115 1.25 6.24 9.45
C ARG A 115 0.44 7.18 10.30
N ARG A 116 -0.89 7.03 10.31
CA ARG A 116 -1.82 7.92 11.03
C ARG A 116 -2.68 7.10 12.00
N LEU A 117 -2.54 7.38 13.28
CA LEU A 117 -3.30 6.76 14.37
C LEU A 117 -4.31 7.77 14.91
N ILE A 118 -5.59 7.51 14.70
CA ILE A 118 -6.71 8.37 15.04
C ILE A 118 -7.43 7.74 16.25
N VAL A 119 -7.29 8.32 17.42
CA VAL A 119 -7.64 7.67 18.68
C VAL A 119 -8.75 8.43 19.41
N HIS A 120 -9.78 7.71 19.85
CA HIS A 120 -10.83 8.32 20.66
C HIS A 120 -10.24 8.91 21.96
N THR A 121 -10.63 10.14 22.29
CA THR A 121 -10.07 10.91 23.42
C THR A 121 -10.09 10.15 24.75
N SER A 122 -11.10 9.33 25.02
CA SER A 122 -11.21 8.59 26.29
C SER A 122 -10.16 7.49 26.49
N VAL A 123 -9.52 7.00 25.42
CA VAL A 123 -8.51 5.93 25.47
C VAL A 123 -7.13 6.38 25.03
N TYR A 124 -7.00 7.61 24.55
CA TYR A 124 -5.79 8.15 23.94
C TYR A 124 -4.58 8.07 24.87
N ASP A 125 -4.69 8.62 26.08
CA ASP A 125 -3.54 8.75 26.96
C ASP A 125 -3.04 7.37 27.44
N VAL A 126 -3.96 6.46 27.75
CA VAL A 126 -3.61 5.07 28.11
C VAL A 126 -2.93 4.34 26.94
N LEU A 127 -3.46 4.48 25.74
CA LEU A 127 -2.89 3.88 24.55
C LEU A 127 -1.50 4.45 24.25
N LEU A 128 -1.35 5.77 24.29
CA LEU A 128 -0.09 6.45 23.99
C LEU A 128 1.04 6.01 24.95
N GLU A 129 0.78 5.90 26.26
CA GLU A 129 1.78 5.43 27.21
C GLU A 129 2.21 3.97 26.94
N LYS A 130 1.26 3.10 26.59
CA LYS A 130 1.59 1.72 26.20
C LYS A 130 2.44 1.69 24.92
N LEU A 131 2.14 2.54 23.93
CA LEU A 131 2.92 2.65 22.68
C LEU A 131 4.33 3.19 22.94
N LYS A 132 4.50 4.23 23.76
CA LYS A 132 5.83 4.73 24.16
C LYS A 132 6.66 3.64 24.82
N SER A 133 6.06 2.87 25.74
CA SER A 133 6.74 1.74 26.39
C SER A 133 7.14 0.67 25.38
N ALA A 134 6.24 0.30 24.45
CA ALA A 134 6.54 -0.68 23.40
C ALA A 134 7.67 -0.20 22.47
N TYR A 135 7.62 1.06 22.00
CA TYR A 135 8.62 1.64 21.11
C TYR A 135 10.02 1.72 21.75
N SER A 136 10.09 2.03 23.04
CA SER A 136 11.36 2.09 23.77
C SER A 136 12.06 0.73 23.89
N SER A 137 11.30 -0.39 23.83
CA SER A 137 11.81 -1.75 23.95
C SER A 137 12.11 -2.44 22.60
N LEU A 138 11.83 -1.76 21.46
CA LEU A 138 12.06 -2.37 20.14
C LEU A 138 13.55 -2.63 19.89
N PRO A 139 13.93 -3.85 19.51
CA PRO A 139 15.27 -4.16 19.05
C PRO A 139 15.50 -3.54 17.67
N VAL A 140 16.36 -2.52 17.62
CA VAL A 140 16.73 -1.78 16.41
C VAL A 140 18.19 -2.02 16.11
N GLY A 141 18.54 -2.40 14.88
CA GLY A 141 19.94 -2.68 14.53
C GLY A 141 20.13 -3.39 13.20
N ASP A 142 21.15 -4.22 13.16
CA ASP A 142 21.53 -5.02 12.00
C ASP A 142 20.42 -6.05 11.68
N ASN A 143 19.88 -5.98 10.47
CA ASN A 143 18.80 -6.86 9.99
C ASN A 143 19.23 -8.31 9.72
N PHE A 144 20.51 -8.63 9.78
CA PHE A 144 21.02 -10.02 9.73
C PHE A 144 21.02 -10.72 11.10
N LYS A 145 20.71 -10.01 12.17
CA LYS A 145 20.57 -10.59 13.51
C LYS A 145 19.13 -11.01 13.75
N GLU A 146 18.93 -12.22 14.25
CA GLU A 146 17.61 -12.83 14.45
C GLU A 146 16.73 -12.02 15.43
N GLU A 147 17.33 -11.40 16.44
CA GLU A 147 16.64 -10.58 17.43
C GLU A 147 16.20 -9.20 16.92
N THR A 148 16.70 -8.72 15.78
CA THR A 148 16.38 -7.39 15.25
C THR A 148 14.97 -7.35 14.66
N LEU A 149 14.13 -6.42 15.13
CA LEU A 149 12.80 -6.15 14.59
C LEU A 149 12.78 -4.98 13.61
N VAL A 150 13.61 -3.97 13.83
CA VAL A 150 13.69 -2.78 12.98
C VAL A 150 15.09 -2.65 12.42
N GLY A 151 15.24 -2.92 11.14
CA GLY A 151 16.48 -2.79 10.41
C GLY A 151 16.70 -1.38 9.85
N PRO A 152 17.70 -1.19 8.97
CA PRO A 152 18.01 0.10 8.37
C PRO A 152 16.93 0.54 7.35
N LEU A 153 16.85 1.84 7.11
CA LEU A 153 16.23 2.40 5.91
C LEU A 153 17.06 2.04 4.67
N ILE A 154 16.45 2.14 3.50
CA ILE A 154 17.05 1.68 2.23
C ILE A 154 18.37 2.41 1.90
N ASN A 155 18.49 3.68 2.26
CA ASN A 155 19.66 4.51 2.01
C ASN A 155 19.70 5.73 2.95
N GLN A 156 20.81 6.47 2.88
CA GLN A 156 21.03 7.68 3.69
C GLN A 156 20.01 8.78 3.39
N GLU A 157 19.62 8.95 2.13
CA GLU A 157 18.63 9.96 1.74
C GLU A 157 17.29 9.72 2.43
N SER A 158 16.87 8.45 2.60
CA SER A 158 15.65 8.10 3.32
C SER A 158 15.75 8.40 4.81
N ALA A 159 16.91 8.18 5.42
CA ALA A 159 17.16 8.54 6.82
C ALA A 159 17.16 10.07 7.00
N ASP A 160 17.85 10.81 6.15
CA ASP A 160 17.91 12.28 6.19
C ASP A 160 16.52 12.89 5.99
N ARG A 161 15.72 12.33 5.10
CA ARG A 161 14.31 12.72 4.90
C ARG A 161 13.48 12.52 6.15
N MET A 162 13.60 11.35 6.81
CA MET A 162 12.92 11.09 8.07
C MET A 162 13.28 12.13 9.13
N LEU A 163 14.57 12.39 9.32
CA LEU A 163 15.03 13.38 10.28
C LEU A 163 14.52 14.79 9.97
N SER A 164 14.56 15.20 8.71
CA SER A 164 14.01 16.49 8.26
C SER A 164 12.53 16.63 8.58
N VAL A 165 11.74 15.56 8.38
CA VAL A 165 10.30 15.53 8.70
C VAL A 165 10.06 15.65 10.20
N LEU A 166 10.86 14.97 11.03
CA LEU A 166 10.75 15.08 12.49
C LEU A 166 11.11 16.48 13.01
N GLU A 167 12.13 17.14 12.42
CA GLU A 167 12.44 18.54 12.74
C GLU A 167 11.31 19.49 12.32
N GLN A 168 10.69 19.28 11.16
CA GLN A 168 9.52 20.05 10.76
C GLN A 168 8.33 19.84 11.72
N ALA A 169 8.12 18.61 12.22
CA ALA A 169 7.10 18.32 13.22
C ALA A 169 7.36 19.07 14.55
N LYS A 170 8.60 19.06 15.03
CA LYS A 170 9.00 19.84 16.21
C LYS A 170 8.81 21.34 16.01
N ALA A 171 9.17 21.87 14.83
CA ALA A 171 9.00 23.29 14.49
C ALA A 171 7.51 23.71 14.45
N LYS A 172 6.59 22.78 14.17
CA LYS A 172 5.14 22.97 14.29
C LYS A 172 4.61 22.89 15.73
N GLY A 173 5.47 22.58 16.70
CA GLY A 173 5.07 22.43 18.10
C GLY A 173 4.56 21.02 18.44
N TYR A 174 4.75 20.02 17.58
CA TYR A 174 4.37 18.66 17.88
C TYR A 174 5.41 17.99 18.81
N THR A 175 4.94 17.14 19.71
CA THR A 175 5.82 16.35 20.56
C THR A 175 6.28 15.12 19.80
N VAL A 176 7.59 14.90 19.77
CA VAL A 176 8.24 13.79 19.07
C VAL A 176 8.94 12.88 20.09
N HIS A 177 8.64 11.58 20.02
CA HIS A 177 9.26 10.53 20.83
C HIS A 177 10.03 9.58 19.90
N GLY A 178 11.31 9.32 20.15
CA GLY A 178 12.16 8.51 19.29
C GLY A 178 12.66 9.27 18.05
N GLY A 179 13.08 8.52 17.02
CA GLY A 179 13.56 9.08 15.75
C GLY A 179 15.07 9.33 15.71
N GLU A 180 15.81 8.90 16.75
CA GLU A 180 17.26 9.06 16.80
C GLU A 180 17.96 8.09 15.82
N VAL A 181 19.06 8.55 15.25
CA VAL A 181 19.97 7.70 14.47
C VAL A 181 20.70 6.75 15.42
N VAL A 182 20.65 5.46 15.11
CA VAL A 182 21.41 4.42 15.83
C VAL A 182 22.78 4.25 15.17
N GLU A 183 22.80 3.98 13.87
CA GLU A 183 24.03 3.85 13.07
C GLU A 183 23.68 3.96 11.58
N GLY A 184 24.39 4.79 10.82
CA GLY A 184 24.16 4.96 9.37
C GLY A 184 22.71 5.26 9.05
N CYS A 185 22.07 4.38 8.26
CA CYS A 185 20.65 4.49 7.88
C CYS A 185 19.69 3.87 8.90
N THR A 186 20.20 3.32 10.01
CA THR A 186 19.37 2.70 11.05
C THR A 186 18.88 3.77 12.00
N VAL A 187 17.55 3.91 12.09
CA VAL A 187 16.88 4.93 12.92
C VAL A 187 15.90 4.27 13.87
N ARG A 188 15.73 4.84 15.05
CA ARG A 188 14.64 4.43 15.95
C ARG A 188 13.29 4.89 15.38
N PRO A 189 12.25 4.07 15.45
CA PRO A 189 10.89 4.50 15.14
C PRO A 189 10.47 5.70 16.00
N ALA A 190 9.64 6.56 15.41
CA ALA A 190 9.15 7.77 16.06
C ALA A 190 7.63 7.78 16.21
N ILE A 191 7.16 8.30 17.35
CA ILE A 191 5.76 8.70 17.57
C ILE A 191 5.70 10.22 17.58
N VAL A 192 4.80 10.81 16.81
CA VAL A 192 4.55 12.24 16.73
C VAL A 192 3.14 12.54 17.20
N GLU A 193 3.01 13.27 18.31
CA GLU A 193 1.70 13.73 18.80
C GLU A 193 1.28 14.97 18.01
N ALA A 194 0.44 14.77 16.99
CA ALA A 194 -0.02 15.83 16.11
C ALA A 194 -1.35 16.41 16.63
N THR A 195 -1.43 17.72 16.75
CA THR A 195 -2.64 18.43 17.16
C THR A 195 -3.65 18.59 16.03
N GLU A 196 -3.20 18.46 14.78
CA GLU A 196 -4.02 18.56 13.57
C GLU A 196 -3.43 17.74 12.42
N GLN A 197 -4.26 17.39 11.45
CA GLN A 197 -3.83 16.71 10.22
C GLN A 197 -3.41 17.73 9.14
N CYS A 198 -2.24 18.34 9.32
CA CYS A 198 -1.67 19.27 8.34
C CYS A 198 -0.98 18.53 7.17
N ASP A 199 -0.50 19.28 6.17
CA ASP A 199 0.16 18.71 4.97
C ASP A 199 1.36 17.79 5.29
N LEU A 200 2.10 18.09 6.38
CA LEU A 200 3.19 17.24 6.85
C LEU A 200 2.69 15.83 7.21
N VAL A 201 1.54 15.75 7.90
CA VAL A 201 0.89 14.47 8.28
C VAL A 201 0.29 13.77 7.07
N LYS A 202 -0.23 14.55 6.09
CA LYS A 202 -0.83 14.02 4.85
C LYS A 202 0.19 13.54 3.83
N THR A 203 1.47 13.85 4.01
CA THR A 203 2.55 13.46 3.09
C THR A 203 3.20 12.15 3.55
N GLU A 204 3.28 11.19 2.66
CA GLU A 204 3.97 9.92 2.93
C GLU A 204 5.48 10.13 3.04
N THR A 205 6.09 9.70 4.15
CA THR A 205 7.54 9.78 4.37
C THR A 205 8.27 8.49 4.02
N PHE A 206 7.59 7.36 4.01
CA PHE A 206 8.13 6.01 3.80
C PHE A 206 9.24 5.63 4.80
N ALA A 207 9.01 5.98 6.06
CA ALA A 207 9.89 5.76 7.20
C ALA A 207 9.05 5.45 8.45
N PRO A 208 9.63 4.94 9.55
CA PRO A 208 8.87 4.53 10.73
C PRO A 208 8.45 5.73 11.61
N ILE A 209 7.56 6.58 11.08
CA ILE A 209 6.93 7.69 11.78
C ILE A 209 5.45 7.39 11.94
N LEU A 210 4.96 7.39 13.18
CA LEU A 210 3.55 7.25 13.53
C LEU A 210 3.02 8.58 14.05
N TYR A 211 2.12 9.21 13.33
CA TYR A 211 1.38 10.38 13.80
C TYR A 211 0.17 9.97 14.61
N THR A 212 -0.02 10.53 15.80
CA THR A 212 -1.18 10.26 16.64
C THR A 212 -2.05 11.49 16.77
N MET A 213 -3.37 11.32 16.61
CA MET A 213 -4.37 12.39 16.64
C MET A 213 -5.56 11.94 17.48
N LYS A 214 -6.27 12.90 18.09
CA LYS A 214 -7.48 12.64 18.92
C LYS A 214 -8.73 12.89 18.07
N TYR A 215 -9.82 12.16 18.41
CA TYR A 215 -11.15 12.42 17.89
C TYR A 215 -12.23 12.20 18.97
N GLN A 216 -13.44 12.73 18.76
CA GLN A 216 -14.56 12.64 19.70
C GLN A 216 -15.65 11.68 19.25
N ASP A 217 -16.07 11.74 17.98
CA ASP A 217 -17.10 10.88 17.42
C ASP A 217 -16.62 10.18 16.12
N LEU A 218 -17.30 9.10 15.74
CA LEU A 218 -16.85 8.24 14.65
C LEU A 218 -16.84 8.98 13.29
N ASP A 219 -17.79 9.88 13.07
CA ASP A 219 -17.88 10.63 11.80
C ASP A 219 -16.66 11.53 11.65
N GLU A 220 -16.24 12.24 12.71
CA GLU A 220 -14.99 13.01 12.73
C GLU A 220 -13.78 12.12 12.42
N ALA A 221 -13.72 10.92 13.04
CA ALA A 221 -12.62 9.99 12.78
C ALA A 221 -12.55 9.53 11.33
N ILE A 222 -13.69 9.25 10.72
CA ILE A 222 -13.80 8.85 9.31
C ILE A 222 -13.40 10.02 8.40
N ASP A 223 -13.83 11.24 8.70
CA ASP A 223 -13.46 12.44 7.96
C ASP A 223 -11.94 12.68 8.00
N ILE A 224 -11.32 12.60 9.18
CA ILE A 224 -9.85 12.69 9.33
C ILE A 224 -9.17 11.55 8.53
N HIS A 225 -9.70 10.34 8.62
CA HIS A 225 -9.16 9.17 7.93
C HIS A 225 -9.17 9.38 6.41
N ASN A 226 -10.29 9.79 5.83
CA ASN A 226 -10.48 9.93 4.39
C ASN A 226 -9.85 11.21 3.80
N ALA A 227 -9.50 12.21 4.64
CA ALA A 227 -8.97 13.51 4.21
C ALA A 227 -7.48 13.47 3.81
N VAL A 228 -7.06 12.43 3.11
CA VAL A 228 -5.73 12.27 2.50
C VAL A 228 -5.86 11.88 1.03
N PRO A 229 -4.87 12.21 0.18
CA PRO A 229 -4.97 11.87 -1.24
C PRO A 229 -4.86 10.35 -1.53
N GLN A 230 -4.28 9.57 -0.65
CA GLN A 230 -4.11 8.12 -0.83
C GLN A 230 -5.31 7.34 -0.28
N GLY A 231 -5.51 6.11 -0.76
CA GLY A 231 -6.56 5.20 -0.31
C GLY A 231 -6.17 3.72 -0.47
N LEU A 232 -5.00 3.31 0.08
CA LEU A 232 -4.56 1.93 -0.04
C LEU A 232 -5.19 1.04 1.02
N SER A 233 -4.82 1.25 2.28
CA SER A 233 -5.21 0.38 3.39
C SER A 233 -5.65 1.16 4.62
N SER A 234 -6.57 0.59 5.37
CA SER A 234 -7.19 1.18 6.54
C SER A 234 -7.57 0.14 7.57
N CYS A 235 -7.76 0.55 8.80
CA CYS A 235 -8.36 -0.32 9.79
C CYS A 235 -9.03 0.45 10.93
N ILE A 236 -9.96 -0.21 11.61
CA ILE A 236 -10.53 0.23 12.87
C ILE A 236 -10.39 -0.87 13.92
N PHE A 237 -10.02 -0.49 15.14
CA PHE A 237 -10.10 -1.35 16.32
C PHE A 237 -11.33 -0.96 17.13
N THR A 238 -12.29 -1.88 17.23
CA THR A 238 -13.54 -1.71 17.94
C THR A 238 -14.20 -3.05 18.23
N ASP A 239 -14.84 -3.19 19.39
CA ASP A 239 -15.72 -4.32 19.72
C ASP A 239 -17.20 -3.95 19.47
N ASN A 240 -17.47 -2.74 18.97
CA ASN A 240 -18.81 -2.30 18.59
C ASN A 240 -19.11 -2.67 17.12
N VAL A 241 -20.05 -3.58 16.91
CA VAL A 241 -20.44 -4.04 15.57
C VAL A 241 -20.97 -2.90 14.68
N GLN A 242 -21.67 -1.91 15.23
CA GLN A 242 -22.20 -0.79 14.45
C GLN A 242 -21.08 0.10 13.90
N GLU A 243 -20.03 0.36 14.70
CA GLU A 243 -18.85 1.09 14.22
C GLU A 243 -18.12 0.29 13.13
N ALA A 244 -17.97 -1.04 13.30
CA ALA A 244 -17.34 -1.89 12.31
C ALA A 244 -18.11 -1.88 10.97
N GLU A 245 -19.45 -2.04 11.03
CA GLU A 245 -20.32 -1.99 9.84
C GLU A 245 -20.30 -0.61 9.18
N THR A 246 -20.33 0.49 9.96
CA THR A 246 -20.22 1.84 9.42
C THR A 246 -18.89 2.04 8.69
N PHE A 247 -17.78 1.62 9.30
CA PHE A 247 -16.44 1.80 8.74
C PHE A 247 -16.22 1.01 7.45
N THR A 248 -16.86 -0.16 7.30
CA THR A 248 -16.78 -0.99 6.08
C THR A 248 -17.80 -0.61 5.01
N SER A 249 -18.76 0.26 5.33
CA SER A 249 -19.79 0.71 4.39
C SER A 249 -19.32 1.80 3.43
N ALA A 250 -20.19 2.19 2.51
CA ALA A 250 -19.92 3.25 1.53
C ALA A 250 -19.69 4.65 2.14
N VAL A 251 -20.09 4.87 3.39
CA VAL A 251 -19.85 6.12 4.14
C VAL A 251 -18.64 6.03 5.06
N GLY A 252 -17.99 4.87 5.12
CA GLY A 252 -16.83 4.61 5.97
C GLY A 252 -15.50 4.88 5.26
N SER A 253 -14.59 3.91 5.32
CA SER A 253 -13.27 4.02 4.70
C SER A 253 -13.34 4.04 3.18
N ASP A 254 -12.62 4.95 2.55
CA ASP A 254 -12.47 5.07 1.09
C ASP A 254 -11.25 4.32 0.52
N CYS A 255 -10.66 3.41 1.30
CA CYS A 255 -9.51 2.61 0.91
C CYS A 255 -9.89 1.31 0.19
N GLY A 256 -8.96 0.79 -0.61
CA GLY A 256 -9.11 -0.52 -1.26
C GLY A 256 -9.03 -1.71 -0.31
N ILE A 257 -8.39 -1.55 0.86
CA ILE A 257 -8.29 -2.55 1.92
C ILE A 257 -8.85 -1.97 3.21
N VAL A 258 -9.85 -2.64 3.79
CA VAL A 258 -10.52 -2.20 5.02
C VAL A 258 -10.54 -3.35 6.02
N ASN A 259 -9.87 -3.18 7.15
CA ASN A 259 -9.67 -4.21 8.17
C ASN A 259 -10.37 -3.85 9.49
N ILE A 260 -10.87 -4.86 10.18
CA ILE A 260 -11.43 -4.73 11.53
C ILE A 260 -10.58 -5.54 12.51
N ASN A 261 -10.12 -4.89 13.59
CA ASN A 261 -9.34 -5.52 14.66
C ASN A 261 -8.05 -6.24 14.19
N ILE A 262 -7.53 -5.81 13.03
CA ILE A 262 -6.22 -6.17 12.49
C ILE A 262 -5.58 -4.92 11.88
N GLY A 263 -4.25 -4.81 11.86
CA GLY A 263 -3.53 -3.65 11.34
C GLY A 263 -3.67 -3.48 9.82
N PRO A 264 -3.33 -2.31 9.25
CA PRO A 264 -3.47 -2.04 7.83
C PRO A 264 -2.49 -2.86 6.96
N SER A 265 -1.42 -3.39 7.55
CA SER A 265 -0.46 -4.30 6.87
C SER A 265 -0.87 -5.77 6.88
N GLY A 266 -2.06 -6.09 7.37
CA GLY A 266 -2.60 -7.45 7.48
C GLY A 266 -3.61 -7.77 6.37
N ALA A 267 -3.23 -7.58 5.10
CA ALA A 267 -4.10 -7.94 3.99
C ALA A 267 -4.29 -9.47 3.89
N GLU A 268 -5.55 -9.93 3.76
CA GLU A 268 -5.87 -11.33 3.52
C GLU A 268 -5.45 -11.73 2.09
N ILE A 269 -4.65 -12.80 1.97
CA ILE A 269 -4.09 -13.23 0.69
C ILE A 269 -5.14 -13.60 -0.36
N GLY A 270 -6.33 -14.03 0.07
CA GLY A 270 -7.47 -14.32 -0.81
C GLY A 270 -8.21 -13.08 -1.29
N GLY A 271 -8.02 -11.94 -0.63
CA GLY A 271 -8.60 -10.65 -1.02
C GLY A 271 -7.82 -9.98 -2.15
N ALA A 272 -8.51 -9.21 -2.99
CA ALA A 272 -7.86 -8.45 -4.06
C ALA A 272 -7.07 -7.27 -3.48
N PHE A 273 -5.74 -7.26 -3.67
CA PHE A 273 -4.86 -6.22 -3.17
C PHE A 273 -4.80 -5.03 -4.12
N GLY A 274 -4.99 -3.84 -3.60
CA GLY A 274 -4.87 -2.58 -4.33
C GLY A 274 -5.60 -1.44 -3.65
N GLY A 275 -5.40 -0.23 -4.15
CA GLY A 275 -5.91 1.00 -3.56
C GLY A 275 -6.76 1.84 -4.49
N GLU A 276 -7.22 2.95 -3.93
CA GLU A 276 -8.05 3.97 -4.57
C GLU A 276 -7.33 5.33 -4.52
N LYS A 277 -7.87 6.32 -5.18
CA LYS A 277 -7.35 7.70 -5.22
C LYS A 277 -5.89 7.76 -5.73
N ASP A 278 -5.04 8.53 -5.07
CA ASP A 278 -3.62 8.71 -5.45
C ASP A 278 -2.75 7.45 -5.20
N THR A 279 -3.30 6.40 -4.59
CA THR A 279 -2.64 5.09 -4.54
C THR A 279 -2.64 4.40 -5.91
N GLY A 280 -3.46 4.84 -6.83
CA GLY A 280 -3.53 4.31 -8.18
C GLY A 280 -4.84 3.61 -8.47
N GLY A 281 -4.80 2.45 -9.12
CA GLY A 281 -6.01 1.74 -9.49
C GLY A 281 -5.73 0.37 -10.08
N GLY A 282 -6.77 -0.44 -10.08
CA GLY A 282 -6.68 -1.85 -10.35
C GLY A 282 -6.51 -2.67 -9.07
N ARG A 283 -6.28 -3.98 -9.25
CA ARG A 283 -5.91 -4.88 -8.14
C ARG A 283 -4.78 -5.78 -8.62
N GLU A 284 -3.69 -5.85 -7.85
CA GLU A 284 -2.46 -6.50 -8.26
C GLU A 284 -2.53 -8.02 -8.09
N SER A 285 -3.06 -8.47 -6.96
CA SER A 285 -3.07 -9.88 -6.58
C SER A 285 -4.31 -10.25 -5.75
N GLY A 286 -4.50 -11.55 -5.53
CA GLY A 286 -5.62 -12.09 -4.75
C GLY A 286 -6.95 -12.06 -5.51
N SER A 287 -7.92 -12.83 -5.02
CA SER A 287 -9.28 -12.94 -5.57
C SER A 287 -9.30 -13.03 -7.12
N ASP A 288 -9.96 -12.09 -7.76
CA ASP A 288 -10.13 -12.02 -9.21
C ASP A 288 -9.16 -11.05 -9.92
N ALA A 289 -8.13 -10.56 -9.22
CA ALA A 289 -7.13 -9.63 -9.75
C ALA A 289 -6.43 -10.16 -11.03
N TRP A 290 -6.26 -11.49 -11.14
CA TRP A 290 -5.69 -12.15 -12.33
C TRP A 290 -6.42 -11.76 -13.64
N LYS A 291 -7.71 -11.40 -13.58
CA LYS A 291 -8.49 -10.97 -14.74
C LYS A 291 -7.98 -9.68 -15.37
N GLN A 292 -7.29 -8.83 -14.61
CA GLN A 292 -6.71 -7.57 -15.11
C GLN A 292 -5.54 -7.82 -16.05
N TYR A 293 -4.84 -8.94 -15.86
CA TYR A 293 -3.71 -9.36 -16.71
C TYR A 293 -4.18 -10.10 -17.97
N MET A 294 -5.48 -10.33 -18.12
CA MET A 294 -6.05 -11.10 -19.24
C MET A 294 -6.70 -10.19 -20.28
N ARG A 295 -6.61 -10.60 -21.54
CA ARG A 295 -7.44 -10.05 -22.62
C ARG A 295 -8.81 -10.71 -22.58
N ARG A 296 -9.87 -9.91 -22.48
CA ARG A 296 -11.24 -10.38 -22.50
C ARG A 296 -11.78 -10.30 -23.93
N SER A 297 -12.41 -11.37 -24.41
CA SER A 297 -13.09 -11.43 -25.70
C SER A 297 -14.49 -12.00 -25.54
N THR A 298 -15.46 -11.38 -26.18
CA THR A 298 -16.79 -11.97 -26.34
C THR A 298 -16.79 -12.75 -27.65
N VAL A 299 -17.17 -14.02 -27.60
CA VAL A 299 -17.22 -14.90 -28.77
C VAL A 299 -18.65 -15.38 -28.97
N THR A 300 -19.16 -15.14 -30.16
CA THR A 300 -20.48 -15.65 -30.58
C THR A 300 -20.29 -16.55 -31.80
N ILE A 301 -20.80 -17.78 -31.73
CA ILE A 301 -20.67 -18.74 -32.81
C ILE A 301 -22.08 -19.16 -33.25
N ASN A 302 -22.38 -18.96 -34.52
CA ASN A 302 -23.61 -19.49 -35.15
C ASN A 302 -23.33 -20.88 -35.73
N TYR A 303 -23.90 -21.91 -35.16
CA TYR A 303 -23.83 -23.30 -35.65
C TYR A 303 -24.95 -23.64 -36.65
N GLY A 304 -25.91 -22.71 -36.89
CA GLY A 304 -27.01 -22.88 -37.82
C GLY A 304 -26.63 -22.56 -39.27
N LYS A 305 -27.48 -22.93 -40.18
CA LYS A 305 -27.38 -22.58 -41.60
C LYS A 305 -28.17 -21.31 -41.95
N SER A 306 -28.85 -20.71 -41.00
CA SER A 306 -29.60 -19.46 -41.16
C SER A 306 -29.02 -18.40 -40.23
N LEU A 307 -29.12 -17.13 -40.60
CA LEU A 307 -28.78 -15.99 -39.81
C LEU A 307 -30.05 -15.23 -39.43
N PRO A 308 -30.64 -15.48 -38.25
CA PRO A 308 -31.77 -14.71 -37.78
C PRO A 308 -31.31 -13.30 -37.44
N LEU A 309 -31.77 -12.30 -38.19
CA LEU A 309 -31.45 -10.90 -37.93
C LEU A 309 -32.38 -10.33 -36.86
N ALA A 310 -31.88 -9.44 -36.04
CA ALA A 310 -32.63 -8.74 -35.02
C ALA A 310 -33.81 -7.97 -35.68
N GLN A 311 -34.92 -7.82 -34.94
CA GLN A 311 -36.10 -7.04 -35.36
C GLN A 311 -36.79 -7.55 -36.65
N GLY A 312 -36.53 -8.80 -37.05
CA GLY A 312 -37.16 -9.38 -38.22
C GLY A 312 -36.76 -8.76 -39.56
N ILE A 313 -35.58 -8.11 -39.58
CA ILE A 313 -35.03 -7.52 -40.82
C ILE A 313 -34.79 -8.64 -41.84
N LYS A 314 -35.31 -8.45 -43.06
CA LYS A 314 -35.09 -9.29 -44.22
C LYS A 314 -34.35 -8.47 -45.28
N PHE A 315 -33.22 -8.96 -45.77
CA PHE A 315 -32.63 -8.47 -47.00
C PHE A 315 -33.27 -9.24 -48.16
N GLY A 316 -33.63 -8.51 -49.21
CA GLY A 316 -34.41 -9.07 -50.31
C GLY A 316 -33.86 -10.39 -50.84
N ASP A 317 -34.76 -11.20 -51.37
CA ASP A 317 -34.50 -12.47 -52.06
C ASP A 317 -33.65 -12.26 -53.31
#